data_40de9428f83cb146c0e6ccf720aed4bd
#
_entry.id   40de9428f83cb146c0e6ccf720aed4bd
#
_cell.length_a   1.000
_cell.length_b   1.000
_cell.length_c   1.000
_cell.angle_alpha   90.00
_cell.angle_beta   90.00
_cell.angle_gamma   90.00
#
_symmetry.space_group_name_H-M   'P 1'
#
loop_
_entity.id
_entity.type
_entity.pdbx_description
1 polymer ?
#
loop_
_entity_poly.entity_id
_entity_poly.type
_entity_poly.pdbx_seq_one_letter_code
_entity_poly.pdbx_strand_id
1 'polypeptide(L)'
;GLYMGSPFYAEFIQNFSEEKDYQDVLRQFEISYKHLFDPKTNLLIHAWDEKKVQPWADPKTGLSHHFWSRSIGWYLMAAADTYELLHEETDCSLLKEILEKTLAALLPYQEENSGTWYQVTTETKRKGNYLEASGSSMFVYAMAKGIRLGLLNKEEWLPQVKKSHQGLLDEFVLETKEGWLNLNKNCQVAGLGGADQRDGSYAYYISEPIICNDQKGVGAFLQALIEVEAL
;
A
#
# COMPACT_ATOMS: atom_id res chain seq x y z
N GLY A 1 -4.23 0.65 -10.00
CA GLY A 1 -4.73 1.83 -10.71
C GLY A 1 -5.19 2.97 -9.82
N LEU A 2 -5.78 2.70 -8.64
CA LEU A 2 -6.37 3.73 -7.78
C LEU A 2 -5.36 4.84 -7.38
N TYR A 3 -4.17 4.47 -6.94
CA TYR A 3 -3.16 5.47 -6.56
C TYR A 3 -2.80 6.44 -7.70
N MET A 4 -2.67 5.91 -8.91
CA MET A 4 -2.33 6.74 -10.07
C MET A 4 -3.50 7.57 -10.60
N GLY A 5 -4.74 7.14 -10.37
CA GLY A 5 -5.94 7.75 -10.93
C GLY A 5 -6.72 8.62 -9.96
N SER A 6 -7.06 8.10 -8.78
CA SER A 6 -8.06 8.75 -7.93
C SER A 6 -7.61 10.07 -7.31
N PRO A 7 -6.41 10.21 -6.71
CA PRO A 7 -5.95 11.50 -6.22
C PRO A 7 -5.79 12.53 -7.35
N PHE A 8 -5.21 12.13 -8.49
CA PHE A 8 -5.09 13.01 -9.65
C PHE A 8 -6.44 13.48 -10.17
N TYR A 9 -7.43 12.58 -10.25
CA TYR A 9 -8.78 12.91 -10.71
C TYR A 9 -9.48 13.85 -9.73
N ALA A 10 -9.32 13.63 -8.43
CA ALA A 10 -9.83 14.54 -7.40
C ALA A 10 -9.24 15.94 -7.54
N GLU A 11 -7.91 16.05 -7.66
CA GLU A 11 -7.21 17.33 -7.84
C GLU A 11 -7.57 18.00 -9.17
N PHE A 12 -7.74 17.22 -10.25
CA PHE A 12 -8.22 17.75 -11.53
C PHE A 12 -9.62 18.36 -11.41
N ILE A 13 -10.55 17.70 -10.74
CA ILE A 13 -11.88 18.23 -10.49
C ILE A 13 -11.80 19.53 -9.71
N GLN A 14 -10.99 19.56 -8.64
CA GLN A 14 -10.81 20.77 -7.82
C GLN A 14 -10.33 21.98 -8.62
N ASN A 15 -9.39 21.77 -9.53
CA ASN A 15 -8.72 22.88 -10.20
C ASN A 15 -9.33 23.28 -11.55
N PHE A 16 -9.96 22.33 -12.27
CA PHE A 16 -10.33 22.53 -13.68
C PHE A 16 -11.81 22.26 -13.99
N SER A 17 -12.59 21.60 -13.12
CA SER A 17 -14.01 21.35 -13.39
C SER A 17 -14.88 22.52 -12.92
N GLU A 18 -15.88 22.90 -13.71
CA GLU A 18 -16.90 23.87 -13.32
C GLU A 18 -17.79 23.33 -12.21
N GLU A 19 -18.22 22.06 -12.35
CA GLU A 19 -18.96 21.32 -11.32
C GLU A 19 -18.04 20.44 -10.52
N LYS A 20 -18.11 20.54 -9.18
CA LYS A 20 -17.29 19.79 -8.24
C LYS A 20 -18.00 18.50 -7.84
N ASP A 21 -18.04 17.51 -8.75
CA ASP A 21 -18.61 16.19 -8.47
C ASP A 21 -17.50 15.15 -8.23
N TYR A 22 -17.39 14.69 -6.99
CA TYR A 22 -16.39 13.70 -6.56
C TYR A 22 -16.95 12.27 -6.43
N GLN A 23 -18.20 12.06 -6.79
CA GLN A 23 -18.87 10.77 -6.57
C GLN A 23 -18.17 9.62 -7.30
N ASP A 24 -17.68 9.83 -8.53
CA ASP A 24 -16.98 8.78 -9.26
C ASP A 24 -15.63 8.44 -8.61
N VAL A 25 -14.90 9.43 -8.10
CA VAL A 25 -13.66 9.20 -7.34
C VAL A 25 -13.92 8.29 -6.15
N LEU A 26 -14.91 8.62 -5.31
CA LEU A 26 -15.25 7.85 -4.12
C LEU A 26 -15.81 6.46 -4.46
N ARG A 27 -16.59 6.36 -5.53
CA ARG A 27 -17.13 5.08 -6.03
C ARG A 27 -16.04 4.08 -6.42
N GLN A 28 -14.89 4.53 -6.93
CA GLN A 28 -13.77 3.64 -7.25
C GLN A 28 -13.22 2.97 -5.98
N PHE A 29 -13.15 3.69 -4.86
CA PHE A 29 -12.80 3.12 -3.56
C PHE A 29 -13.87 2.18 -3.02
N GLU A 30 -15.14 2.56 -3.11
CA GLU A 30 -16.27 1.73 -2.67
C GLU A 30 -16.28 0.37 -3.38
N ILE A 31 -16.21 0.37 -4.71
CA ILE A 31 -16.24 -0.86 -5.52
C ILE A 31 -15.04 -1.75 -5.16
N SER A 32 -13.83 -1.19 -5.12
CA SER A 32 -12.64 -1.97 -4.82
C SER A 32 -12.64 -2.48 -3.37
N TYR A 33 -13.04 -1.67 -2.40
CA TYR A 33 -13.16 -2.10 -1.01
C TYR A 33 -14.17 -3.25 -0.86
N LYS A 34 -15.36 -3.11 -1.45
CA LYS A 34 -16.41 -4.13 -1.43
C LYS A 34 -15.94 -5.49 -1.94
N HIS A 35 -15.10 -5.53 -2.97
CA HIS A 35 -14.68 -6.77 -3.60
C HIS A 35 -13.36 -7.34 -3.08
N LEU A 36 -12.45 -6.49 -2.60
CA LEU A 36 -11.11 -6.89 -2.17
C LEU A 36 -10.96 -7.09 -0.66
N PHE A 37 -11.86 -6.52 0.14
CA PHE A 37 -11.77 -6.60 1.60
C PHE A 37 -12.05 -8.03 2.10
N ASP A 38 -11.09 -8.55 2.86
CA ASP A 38 -11.24 -9.84 3.55
C ASP A 38 -11.60 -9.59 5.03
N PRO A 39 -12.82 -9.96 5.47
CA PRO A 39 -13.28 -9.72 6.85
C PRO A 39 -12.54 -10.56 7.90
N LYS A 40 -11.75 -11.56 7.51
CA LYS A 40 -10.97 -12.37 8.46
C LYS A 40 -9.68 -11.70 8.86
N THR A 41 -9.04 -11.02 7.92
CA THR A 41 -7.76 -10.33 8.13
C THR A 41 -7.90 -8.83 8.26
N ASN A 42 -9.03 -8.24 7.85
CA ASN A 42 -9.26 -6.82 7.64
C ASN A 42 -8.28 -6.18 6.64
N LEU A 43 -7.67 -6.98 5.77
CA LEU A 43 -6.78 -6.52 4.70
C LEU A 43 -7.46 -6.62 3.33
N LEU A 44 -6.83 -6.02 2.33
CA LEU A 44 -7.29 -6.09 0.95
C LEU A 44 -6.49 -7.13 0.17
N ILE A 45 -7.18 -8.08 -0.44
CA ILE A 45 -6.61 -9.05 -1.37
C ILE A 45 -6.08 -8.32 -2.61
N HIS A 46 -5.04 -8.85 -3.25
CA HIS A 46 -4.34 -8.13 -4.32
C HIS A 46 -5.22 -7.76 -5.51
N ALA A 47 -6.09 -8.67 -5.98
CA ALA A 47 -6.93 -8.43 -7.16
C ALA A 47 -8.24 -9.23 -7.15
N TRP A 48 -9.19 -8.75 -7.94
CA TRP A 48 -10.48 -9.41 -8.18
C TRP A 48 -10.80 -9.37 -9.68
N ASP A 49 -11.24 -10.50 -10.21
CA ASP A 49 -11.75 -10.66 -11.57
C ASP A 49 -13.26 -10.93 -11.54
N GLU A 50 -14.03 -9.95 -11.96
CA GLU A 50 -15.49 -10.06 -12.03
C GLU A 50 -15.95 -11.27 -12.87
N LYS A 51 -15.25 -11.55 -13.98
CA LYS A 51 -15.57 -12.64 -14.89
C LYS A 51 -15.10 -14.01 -14.41
N LYS A 52 -14.18 -14.04 -13.44
CA LYS A 52 -13.62 -15.27 -12.83
C LYS A 52 -12.94 -16.20 -13.84
N VAL A 53 -12.33 -15.62 -14.87
CA VAL A 53 -11.70 -16.36 -15.98
C VAL A 53 -10.19 -16.22 -16.03
N GLN A 54 -9.63 -15.30 -15.22
CA GLN A 54 -8.18 -15.10 -15.18
C GLN A 54 -7.49 -16.26 -14.49
N PRO A 55 -6.26 -16.64 -14.91
CA PRO A 55 -5.53 -17.80 -14.35
C PRO A 55 -5.19 -17.64 -12.87
N TRP A 56 -5.13 -16.42 -12.38
CA TRP A 56 -4.84 -16.10 -10.98
C TRP A 56 -6.09 -16.00 -10.09
N ALA A 57 -7.28 -16.03 -10.69
CA ALA A 57 -8.54 -15.82 -9.97
C ALA A 57 -9.14 -17.14 -9.50
N ASP A 58 -9.59 -17.17 -8.26
CA ASP A 58 -10.43 -18.26 -7.77
C ASP A 58 -11.71 -18.35 -8.60
N PRO A 59 -12.07 -19.52 -9.14
CA PRO A 59 -13.21 -19.67 -10.08
C PRO A 59 -14.58 -19.44 -9.43
N LYS A 60 -14.67 -19.40 -8.09
CA LYS A 60 -15.92 -19.16 -7.37
C LYS A 60 -16.05 -17.70 -6.96
N THR A 61 -14.98 -17.11 -6.44
CA THR A 61 -14.98 -15.75 -5.88
C THR A 61 -14.46 -14.69 -6.84
N GLY A 62 -13.54 -15.05 -7.74
CA GLY A 62 -12.82 -14.13 -8.61
C GLY A 62 -11.61 -13.48 -7.93
N LEU A 63 -11.37 -13.76 -6.65
CA LEU A 63 -10.26 -13.18 -5.90
C LEU A 63 -8.93 -13.86 -6.20
N SER A 64 -7.84 -13.11 -6.14
CA SER A 64 -6.50 -13.67 -6.07
C SER A 64 -6.25 -14.29 -4.69
N HIS A 65 -5.15 -15.07 -4.55
CA HIS A 65 -4.97 -15.92 -3.37
C HIS A 65 -4.15 -15.28 -2.25
N HIS A 66 -3.46 -14.18 -2.52
CA HIS A 66 -2.48 -13.61 -1.58
C HIS A 66 -2.64 -12.10 -1.37
N PHE A 67 -2.12 -11.63 -0.24
CA PHE A 67 -2.05 -10.24 0.17
C PHE A 67 -0.67 -9.68 -0.18
N TRP A 68 -0.56 -8.99 -1.31
CA TRP A 68 0.69 -8.36 -1.73
C TRP A 68 0.85 -7.00 -1.05
N SER A 69 1.94 -6.79 -0.30
CA SER A 69 2.12 -5.58 0.51
C SER A 69 2.09 -4.29 -0.32
N ARG A 70 2.72 -4.26 -1.51
CA ARG A 70 2.66 -3.08 -2.38
C ARG A 70 1.26 -2.75 -2.87
N SER A 71 0.41 -3.75 -3.14
CA SER A 71 -0.98 -3.47 -3.56
C SER A 71 -1.80 -2.84 -2.44
N ILE A 72 -1.64 -3.33 -1.22
CA ILE A 72 -2.25 -2.72 -0.03
C ILE A 72 -1.68 -1.30 0.17
N GLY A 73 -0.36 -1.14 0.05
CA GLY A 73 0.31 0.15 0.17
C GLY A 73 -0.20 1.18 -0.82
N TRP A 74 -0.32 0.83 -2.11
CA TRP A 74 -0.91 1.71 -3.11
C TRP A 74 -2.34 2.13 -2.76
N TYR A 75 -3.13 1.21 -2.23
CA TYR A 75 -4.50 1.50 -1.85
C TYR A 75 -4.56 2.49 -0.67
N LEU A 76 -3.72 2.29 0.35
CA LEU A 76 -3.64 3.17 1.51
C LEU A 76 -3.12 4.56 1.14
N MET A 77 -2.09 4.65 0.30
CA MET A 77 -1.60 5.95 -0.21
C MET A 77 -2.70 6.68 -0.98
N ALA A 78 -3.40 5.97 -1.90
CA ALA A 78 -4.52 6.55 -2.64
C ALA A 78 -5.63 7.07 -1.70
N ALA A 79 -6.00 6.29 -0.69
CA ALA A 79 -7.03 6.69 0.28
C ALA A 79 -6.60 7.92 1.09
N ALA A 80 -5.34 7.95 1.56
CA ALA A 80 -4.83 9.07 2.34
C ALA A 80 -4.73 10.38 1.52
N ASP A 81 -4.25 10.27 0.28
CA ASP A 81 -4.11 11.44 -0.60
C ASP A 81 -5.48 11.96 -1.06
N THR A 82 -6.39 11.05 -1.40
CA THR A 82 -7.76 11.44 -1.77
C THR A 82 -8.51 12.04 -0.58
N TYR A 83 -8.33 11.49 0.62
CA TYR A 83 -8.92 12.03 1.84
C TYR A 83 -8.42 13.46 2.11
N GLU A 84 -7.11 13.70 2.03
CA GLU A 84 -6.54 15.05 2.21
C GLU A 84 -7.13 16.08 1.24
N LEU A 85 -7.36 15.69 -0.01
CA LEU A 85 -7.95 16.55 -1.02
C LEU A 85 -9.44 16.83 -0.80
N LEU A 86 -10.20 15.87 -0.31
CA LEU A 86 -11.66 15.89 -0.39
C LEU A 86 -12.41 16.00 0.95
N HIS A 87 -11.76 15.84 2.10
CA HIS A 87 -12.46 15.72 3.39
C HIS A 87 -13.22 16.98 3.81
N GLU A 88 -12.85 18.15 3.30
CA GLU A 88 -13.57 19.41 3.50
C GLU A 88 -14.65 19.66 2.44
N GLU A 89 -14.63 18.91 1.34
CA GLU A 89 -15.49 19.12 0.18
C GLU A 89 -16.68 18.13 0.14
N THR A 90 -16.48 16.92 0.66
CA THR A 90 -17.50 15.87 0.60
C THR A 90 -17.31 14.83 1.72
N ASP A 91 -18.30 13.94 1.89
CA ASP A 91 -18.19 12.84 2.87
C ASP A 91 -17.14 11.81 2.45
N CYS A 92 -16.05 11.77 3.22
CA CYS A 92 -14.94 10.83 3.06
C CYS A 92 -14.90 9.74 4.15
N SER A 93 -16.02 9.45 4.80
CA SER A 93 -16.11 8.46 5.90
C SER A 93 -15.56 7.10 5.51
N LEU A 94 -15.80 6.65 4.28
CA LEU A 94 -15.27 5.38 3.76
C LEU A 94 -13.74 5.39 3.67
N LEU A 95 -13.13 6.48 3.20
CA LEU A 95 -11.66 6.58 3.11
C LEU A 95 -11.02 6.54 4.50
N LYS A 96 -11.63 7.21 5.46
CA LYS A 96 -11.24 7.15 6.88
C LYS A 96 -11.32 5.72 7.40
N GLU A 97 -12.46 5.04 7.22
CA GLU A 97 -12.65 3.65 7.64
C GLU A 97 -11.60 2.71 7.05
N ILE A 98 -11.32 2.85 5.75
CA ILE A 98 -10.30 2.07 5.05
C ILE A 98 -8.93 2.24 5.71
N LEU A 99 -8.52 3.49 5.94
CA LEU A 99 -7.23 3.82 6.54
C LEU A 99 -7.12 3.25 7.96
N GLU A 100 -8.05 3.55 8.84
CA GLU A 100 -8.04 3.11 10.24
C GLU A 100 -8.02 1.58 10.35
N LYS A 101 -8.93 0.89 9.66
CA LYS A 101 -9.05 -0.57 9.76
C LYS A 101 -7.87 -1.30 9.14
N THR A 102 -7.43 -0.87 7.95
CA THR A 102 -6.37 -1.58 7.24
C THR A 102 -5.02 -1.36 7.90
N LEU A 103 -4.71 -0.14 8.37
CA LEU A 103 -3.47 0.13 9.09
C LEU A 103 -3.39 -0.64 10.41
N ALA A 104 -4.47 -0.69 11.19
CA ALA A 104 -4.52 -1.50 12.40
C ALA A 104 -4.34 -3.01 12.09
N ALA A 105 -4.93 -3.48 11.00
CA ALA A 105 -4.82 -4.87 10.57
C ALA A 105 -3.42 -5.28 10.07
N LEU A 106 -2.58 -4.33 9.68
CA LEU A 106 -1.19 -4.58 9.28
C LEU A 106 -0.25 -4.84 10.46
N LEU A 107 -0.54 -4.31 11.66
CA LEU A 107 0.36 -4.41 12.81
C LEU A 107 0.69 -5.84 13.24
N PRO A 108 -0.25 -6.81 13.25
CA PRO A 108 0.06 -8.21 13.57
C PRO A 108 1.01 -8.90 12.58
N TYR A 109 1.17 -8.37 11.37
CA TYR A 109 2.04 -8.92 10.32
C TYR A 109 3.37 -8.18 10.20
N GLN A 110 3.62 -7.19 11.05
CA GLN A 110 4.87 -6.48 11.14
C GLN A 110 5.98 -7.39 11.65
N GLU A 111 7.17 -7.33 11.07
CA GLU A 111 8.34 -8.02 11.61
C GLU A 111 8.78 -7.36 12.92
N GLU A 112 8.99 -8.18 13.95
CA GLU A 112 9.11 -7.73 15.33
C GLU A 112 10.31 -6.82 15.59
N ASN A 113 11.46 -7.10 14.98
CA ASN A 113 12.69 -6.34 15.22
C ASN A 113 12.74 -5.07 14.38
N SER A 114 12.53 -5.18 13.08
CA SER A 114 12.64 -4.06 12.13
C SER A 114 11.40 -3.17 12.09
N GLY A 115 10.22 -3.71 12.41
CA GLY A 115 8.98 -2.98 12.22
C GLY A 115 8.60 -2.74 10.75
N THR A 116 9.12 -3.57 9.83
CA THR A 116 8.79 -3.55 8.39
C THR A 116 7.95 -4.75 8.00
N TRP A 117 7.55 -4.87 6.75
CA TRP A 117 6.62 -5.92 6.29
C TRP A 117 7.18 -6.75 5.14
N TYR A 118 6.68 -7.98 5.05
CA TYR A 118 7.06 -8.93 4.03
C TYR A 118 6.36 -8.69 2.70
N GLN A 119 6.95 -9.18 1.60
CA GLN A 119 6.42 -9.13 0.22
C GLN A 119 4.98 -9.67 0.15
N VAL A 120 4.74 -10.86 0.72
CA VAL A 120 3.40 -11.41 0.91
C VAL A 120 3.00 -11.20 2.37
N THR A 121 2.18 -10.21 2.64
CA THR A 121 1.96 -9.60 3.95
C THR A 121 1.61 -10.63 5.04
N THR A 122 0.68 -11.54 4.78
CA THR A 122 0.16 -12.49 5.78
C THR A 122 0.99 -13.77 5.94
N GLU A 123 1.99 -13.96 5.09
CA GLU A 123 2.80 -15.19 5.02
C GLU A 123 4.17 -15.01 5.71
N THR A 124 4.20 -14.34 6.86
CA THR A 124 5.42 -13.85 7.52
C THR A 124 6.48 -14.94 7.80
N LYS A 125 6.05 -16.18 8.06
CA LYS A 125 6.94 -17.30 8.40
C LYS A 125 7.19 -18.25 7.22
N ARG A 126 6.62 -17.98 6.05
CA ARG A 126 6.73 -18.89 4.91
C ARG A 126 8.10 -18.74 4.24
N LYS A 127 8.73 -19.89 3.97
CA LYS A 127 10.07 -19.93 3.36
C LYS A 127 10.10 -19.19 2.02
N GLY A 128 11.09 -18.33 1.85
CA GLY A 128 11.31 -17.53 0.64
C GLY A 128 10.68 -16.14 0.68
N ASN A 129 9.76 -15.87 1.64
CA ASN A 129 9.25 -14.51 1.84
C ASN A 129 10.37 -13.61 2.38
N TYR A 130 10.33 -12.35 2.02
CA TYR A 130 11.36 -11.37 2.39
C TYR A 130 10.73 -10.03 2.78
N LEU A 131 11.45 -9.24 3.59
CA LEU A 131 11.04 -7.86 3.92
C LEU A 131 11.16 -7.00 2.67
N GLU A 132 10.08 -6.29 2.34
CA GLU A 132 9.93 -5.58 1.06
C GLU A 132 9.86 -4.07 1.26
N ALA A 133 10.73 -3.34 0.58
CA ALA A 133 10.94 -1.92 0.82
C ALA A 133 9.74 -1.05 0.41
N SER A 134 9.16 -1.29 -0.76
CA SER A 134 8.12 -0.41 -1.29
C SER A 134 6.82 -0.48 -0.49
N GLY A 135 6.33 -1.68 -0.19
CA GLY A 135 5.12 -1.87 0.62
C GLY A 135 5.30 -1.32 2.03
N SER A 136 6.46 -1.61 2.66
CA SER A 136 6.79 -1.07 3.99
C SER A 136 6.82 0.46 4.00
N SER A 137 7.43 1.09 2.99
CA SER A 137 7.47 2.55 2.86
C SER A 137 6.06 3.16 2.69
N MET A 138 5.21 2.53 1.89
CA MET A 138 3.83 2.97 1.69
C MET A 138 2.99 2.89 2.98
N PHE A 139 3.24 1.87 3.81
CA PHE A 139 2.55 1.74 5.10
C PHE A 139 3.02 2.83 6.08
N VAL A 140 4.33 3.11 6.14
CA VAL A 140 4.87 4.21 6.97
C VAL A 140 4.32 5.55 6.52
N TYR A 141 4.28 5.80 5.20
CA TYR A 141 3.63 6.99 4.64
C TYR A 141 2.19 7.15 5.11
N ALA A 142 1.38 6.10 4.94
CA ALA A 142 -0.04 6.16 5.29
C ALA A 142 -0.27 6.33 6.80
N MET A 143 0.56 5.73 7.65
CA MET A 143 0.51 5.93 9.11
C MET A 143 0.88 7.37 9.49
N ALA A 144 1.99 7.89 8.97
CA ALA A 144 2.46 9.24 9.27
C ALA A 144 1.45 10.30 8.80
N LYS A 145 1.00 10.18 7.55
CA LYS A 145 -0.03 11.05 6.98
C LYS A 145 -1.35 10.94 7.72
N GLY A 146 -1.76 9.75 8.13
CA GLY A 146 -2.95 9.52 8.95
C GLY A 146 -2.90 10.24 10.31
N ILE A 147 -1.72 10.30 10.94
CA ILE A 147 -1.50 11.12 12.15
C ILE A 147 -1.63 12.61 11.83
N ARG A 148 -0.96 13.07 10.78
CA ARG A 148 -0.98 14.50 10.38
C ARG A 148 -2.39 14.99 10.04
N LEU A 149 -3.20 14.15 9.41
CA LEU A 149 -4.59 14.44 9.07
C LEU A 149 -5.58 14.25 10.24
N GLY A 150 -5.10 13.85 11.42
CA GLY A 150 -5.95 13.62 12.59
C GLY A 150 -6.85 12.39 12.50
N LEU A 151 -6.58 11.48 11.57
CA LEU A 151 -7.28 10.21 11.42
C LEU A 151 -6.80 9.17 12.45
N LEU A 152 -5.52 9.21 12.78
CA LEU A 152 -4.90 8.30 13.74
C LEU A 152 -4.48 9.07 14.99
N ASN A 153 -4.69 8.47 16.16
CA ASN A 153 -4.26 9.07 17.43
C ASN A 153 -2.72 9.14 17.48
N LYS A 154 -2.16 10.35 17.62
CA LYS A 154 -0.71 10.57 17.60
C LYS A 154 0.02 9.83 18.72
N GLU A 155 -0.51 9.82 19.92
CA GLU A 155 0.14 9.19 21.08
C GLU A 155 0.25 7.67 20.92
N GLU A 156 -0.75 7.06 20.29
CA GLU A 156 -0.81 5.63 20.04
C GLU A 156 0.07 5.21 18.84
N TRP A 157 0.01 5.97 17.73
CA TRP A 157 0.60 5.56 16.45
C TRP A 157 2.03 6.05 16.23
N LEU A 158 2.45 7.17 16.86
CA LEU A 158 3.80 7.71 16.66
C LEU A 158 4.92 6.73 17.05
N PRO A 159 4.80 5.92 18.13
CA PRO A 159 5.81 4.89 18.41
C PRO A 159 5.95 3.86 17.29
N GLN A 160 4.85 3.46 16.65
CA GLN A 160 4.87 2.52 15.52
C GLN A 160 5.50 3.14 14.28
N VAL A 161 5.14 4.40 13.98
CA VAL A 161 5.76 5.15 12.87
C VAL A 161 7.27 5.25 13.07
N LYS A 162 7.74 5.63 14.26
CA LYS A 162 9.18 5.76 14.57
C LYS A 162 9.92 4.44 14.43
N LYS A 163 9.34 3.35 14.95
CA LYS A 163 9.91 2.00 14.84
C LYS A 163 10.05 1.61 13.36
N SER A 164 8.96 1.73 12.59
CA SER A 164 8.96 1.36 11.17
C SER A 164 9.88 2.25 10.35
N HIS A 165 9.91 3.55 10.63
CA HIS A 165 10.83 4.49 9.98
C HIS A 165 12.28 4.08 10.19
N GLN A 166 12.69 3.77 11.44
CA GLN A 166 14.03 3.27 11.70
C GLN A 166 14.31 1.98 10.94
N GLY A 167 13.34 1.06 10.93
CA GLY A 167 13.44 -0.17 10.15
C GLY A 167 13.56 0.04 8.64
N LEU A 168 12.91 1.06 8.06
CA LEU A 168 13.12 1.41 6.65
C LEU A 168 14.59 1.77 6.38
N LEU A 169 15.20 2.52 7.28
CA LEU A 169 16.62 2.93 7.15
C LEU A 169 17.56 1.74 7.32
N ASP A 170 17.36 0.95 8.37
CA ASP A 170 18.28 -0.14 8.74
C ASP A 170 18.20 -1.34 7.77
N GLU A 171 16.99 -1.68 7.29
CA GLU A 171 16.76 -2.86 6.44
C GLU A 171 16.95 -2.62 4.95
N PHE A 172 16.70 -1.39 4.48
CA PHE A 172 16.59 -1.14 3.06
C PHE A 172 17.62 -0.15 2.52
N VAL A 173 18.21 0.71 3.33
CA VAL A 173 19.22 1.65 2.86
C VAL A 173 20.59 0.99 2.89
N LEU A 174 21.25 0.93 1.74
CA LEU A 174 22.61 0.46 1.59
C LEU A 174 23.53 1.62 1.21
N GLU A 175 24.51 1.90 2.05
CA GLU A 175 25.58 2.85 1.72
C GLU A 175 26.73 2.14 1.00
N THR A 176 27.15 2.68 -0.15
CA THR A 176 28.33 2.20 -0.86
C THR A 176 29.61 2.78 -0.27
N LYS A 177 30.75 2.21 -0.66
CA LYS A 177 32.07 2.72 -0.21
C LYS A 177 32.34 4.16 -0.67
N GLU A 178 31.70 4.58 -1.73
CA GLU A 178 31.78 5.94 -2.30
C GLU A 178 30.79 6.91 -1.66
N GLY A 179 29.98 6.46 -0.70
CA GLY A 179 28.98 7.27 0.00
C GLY A 179 27.63 7.41 -0.72
N TRP A 180 27.38 6.61 -1.76
CA TRP A 180 26.06 6.58 -2.40
C TRP A 180 25.07 5.75 -1.59
N LEU A 181 23.85 6.24 -1.49
CA LEU A 181 22.74 5.51 -0.86
C LEU A 181 21.90 4.80 -1.91
N ASN A 182 21.59 3.53 -1.65
CA ASN A 182 20.70 2.72 -2.48
C ASN A 182 19.55 2.18 -1.65
N LEU A 183 18.33 2.22 -2.19
CA LEU A 183 17.17 1.57 -1.59
C LEU A 183 17.07 0.13 -2.11
N ASN A 184 17.41 -0.83 -1.28
CA ASN A 184 17.43 -2.25 -1.61
C ASN A 184 16.07 -2.93 -1.32
N LYS A 185 16.00 -4.24 -1.65
CA LYS A 185 14.86 -5.13 -1.38
C LYS A 185 13.53 -4.63 -1.95
N ASN A 186 13.55 -4.00 -3.12
CA ASN A 186 12.33 -3.69 -3.86
C ASN A 186 11.94 -4.87 -4.75
N CYS A 187 10.71 -5.33 -4.66
CA CYS A 187 10.13 -6.19 -5.67
C CYS A 187 10.02 -5.43 -7.00
N GLN A 188 10.56 -5.96 -8.08
CA GLN A 188 10.51 -5.28 -9.37
C GLN A 188 9.06 -5.08 -9.83
N VAL A 189 8.28 -6.15 -9.84
CA VAL A 189 6.86 -6.14 -10.23
C VAL A 189 6.17 -7.39 -9.68
N ALA A 190 4.90 -7.29 -9.34
CA ALA A 190 4.08 -8.47 -9.04
C ALA A 190 2.64 -8.30 -9.57
N GLY A 191 2.54 -7.85 -10.83
CA GLY A 191 1.26 -7.81 -11.55
C GLY A 191 0.73 -9.22 -11.81
N LEU A 192 -0.56 -9.36 -12.01
CA LEU A 192 -1.24 -10.64 -12.26
C LEU A 192 -1.69 -10.76 -13.72
N GLY A 193 -1.73 -12.00 -14.25
CA GLY A 193 -2.11 -12.26 -15.63
C GLY A 193 -1.11 -11.73 -16.66
N GLY A 194 -1.62 -11.14 -17.74
CA GLY A 194 -0.80 -10.64 -18.84
C GLY A 194 -0.31 -11.75 -19.79
N ALA A 195 0.61 -11.39 -20.69
CA ALA A 195 1.16 -12.33 -21.67
C ALA A 195 1.91 -13.50 -20.99
N ASP A 196 2.53 -13.24 -19.85
CA ASP A 196 3.31 -14.21 -19.08
C ASP A 196 2.43 -15.15 -18.23
N GLN A 197 1.10 -15.00 -18.30
CA GLN A 197 0.13 -15.84 -17.56
C GLN A 197 0.44 -15.91 -16.04
N ARG A 198 0.83 -14.79 -15.41
CA ARG A 198 1.20 -14.71 -14.00
C ARG A 198 0.05 -15.18 -13.12
N ASP A 199 0.28 -16.31 -12.45
CA ASP A 199 -0.78 -17.10 -11.78
C ASP A 199 -1.14 -16.62 -10.37
N GLY A 200 -0.39 -15.64 -9.80
CA GLY A 200 -0.62 -15.13 -8.46
C GLY A 200 -0.39 -16.15 -7.34
N SER A 201 0.31 -17.24 -7.62
CA SER A 201 0.73 -18.21 -6.59
C SER A 201 1.77 -17.61 -5.66
N TYR A 202 1.95 -18.20 -4.48
CA TYR A 202 3.03 -17.79 -3.58
C TYR A 202 4.41 -17.88 -4.27
N ALA A 203 4.64 -18.97 -5.02
CA ALA A 203 5.88 -19.16 -5.76
C ALA A 203 6.13 -18.02 -6.76
N TYR A 204 5.10 -17.56 -7.45
CA TYR A 204 5.17 -16.40 -8.33
C TYR A 204 5.63 -15.14 -7.56
N TYR A 205 4.98 -14.78 -6.44
CA TYR A 205 5.32 -13.56 -5.70
C TYR A 205 6.77 -13.53 -5.19
N ILE A 206 7.32 -14.68 -4.80
CA ILE A 206 8.69 -14.77 -4.29
C ILE A 206 9.75 -15.02 -5.38
N SER A 207 9.35 -15.31 -6.61
CA SER A 207 10.25 -15.49 -7.76
C SER A 207 10.51 -14.19 -8.53
N GLU A 208 9.73 -13.15 -8.30
CA GLU A 208 9.94 -11.86 -8.94
C GLU A 208 11.28 -11.25 -8.50
N PRO A 209 12.01 -10.61 -9.42
CA PRO A 209 13.32 -10.02 -9.12
C PRO A 209 13.26 -9.02 -7.97
N ILE A 210 14.22 -9.13 -7.06
CA ILE A 210 14.48 -8.15 -6.00
C ILE A 210 15.57 -7.22 -6.50
N ILE A 211 15.27 -5.92 -6.59
CA ILE A 211 16.16 -4.94 -7.19
C ILE A 211 16.42 -3.74 -6.27
N CYS A 212 17.52 -3.04 -6.54
CA CYS A 212 17.82 -1.75 -5.91
C CYS A 212 17.19 -0.61 -6.72
N ASN A 213 16.83 0.46 -6.02
CA ASN A 213 16.43 1.75 -6.61
C ASN A 213 15.27 1.67 -7.61
N ASP A 214 14.33 0.75 -7.39
CA ASP A 214 13.08 0.76 -8.13
C ASP A 214 12.32 2.07 -7.85
N GLN A 215 11.94 2.77 -8.90
CA GLN A 215 11.33 4.10 -8.80
C GLN A 215 10.04 4.09 -7.95
N LYS A 216 9.28 3.01 -7.98
CA LYS A 216 8.04 2.84 -7.18
C LYS A 216 8.37 2.80 -5.68
N GLY A 217 9.45 2.09 -5.33
CA GLY A 217 9.93 2.02 -3.96
C GLY A 217 10.58 3.32 -3.50
N VAL A 218 11.47 3.88 -4.30
CA VAL A 218 12.16 5.15 -3.99
C VAL A 218 11.17 6.28 -3.79
N GLY A 219 10.18 6.41 -4.68
CA GLY A 219 9.14 7.44 -4.55
C GLY A 219 8.36 7.31 -3.24
N ALA A 220 7.88 6.11 -2.91
CA ALA A 220 7.16 5.87 -1.67
C ALA A 220 8.04 6.08 -0.42
N PHE A 221 9.31 5.66 -0.48
CA PHE A 221 10.28 5.87 0.59
C PHE A 221 10.50 7.35 0.88
N LEU A 222 10.77 8.17 -0.14
CA LEU A 222 10.96 9.61 0.03
C LEU A 222 9.70 10.30 0.59
N GLN A 223 8.53 9.95 0.11
CA GLN A 223 7.26 10.46 0.63
C GLN A 223 7.04 10.06 2.09
N ALA A 224 7.39 8.82 2.47
CA ALA A 224 7.31 8.38 3.86
C ALA A 224 8.24 9.19 4.78
N LEU A 225 9.48 9.44 4.35
CA LEU A 225 10.42 10.26 5.12
C LEU A 225 9.90 11.69 5.33
N ILE A 226 9.37 12.32 4.28
CA ILE A 226 8.80 13.68 4.35
C ILE A 226 7.63 13.73 5.33
N GLU A 227 6.71 12.78 5.29
CA GLU A 227 5.57 12.74 6.21
C GLU A 227 6.01 12.48 7.66
N VAL A 228 7.03 11.65 7.87
CA VAL A 228 7.57 11.41 9.22
C VAL A 228 8.26 12.65 9.80
N GLU A 229 8.99 13.41 8.97
CA GLU A 229 9.61 14.68 9.39
C GLU A 229 8.58 15.77 9.73
N ALA A 230 7.37 15.68 9.20
CA ALA A 230 6.27 16.61 9.46
C ALA A 230 5.53 16.35 10.79
N LEU A 231 5.82 15.26 11.52
CA LEU A 231 5.16 14.87 12.77
C LEU A 231 5.84 15.46 14.02
#